data_2184736b0721767141ab026c823be03d
#
_entry.id   2184736b0721767141ab026c823be03d
#
_cell.length_a   1.000
_cell.length_b   1.000
_cell.length_c   1.000
_cell.angle_alpha   90.00
_cell.angle_beta   90.00
_cell.angle_gamma   90.00
#
_symmetry.space_group_name_H-M   'P 1'
#
loop_
_entity.id
_entity.type
_entity.pdbx_description
1 polymer ?
#
loop_
_entity_poly.entity_id
_entity_poly.type
_entity_poly.pdbx_seq_one_letter_code
_entity_poly.pdbx_strand_id
1 'polypeptide(L)'
;MTNIAAVVLNWNKPELTIDSVDSILKIDQSGFKLKIFLVDNGSSDNSLELFRQKYKSNSQVEVVATNSNLGFVGGNNFILYRLIKDKYSHFLLINNDVLVDPHFLKNLVKNTPKYQLLSPKIYFAPGYEFHADRYSKKEKGRVIWFAGGKFDWDNVYGSHIGVDEVDRGQYDQINDQVDFLTGCCLLISRRVFEKIGFLDEKFFMYLEDADFCQRAKLNDFKMAYVPDAKIWHINSGSSKSGGDLHNYFLTRNRLLFGFRYASLRTKLALIKESVVQLLNPSISKWQKTGIKDFYFQKFNKGSWQ
;
A
#
# COMPACT_ATOMS: atom_id res chain seq x y z
N MET A 1 25.92 -0.04 7.64
CA MET A 1 24.70 -0.18 8.43
C MET A 1 23.53 0.34 7.60
N THR A 2 22.45 -0.40 7.49
CA THR A 2 21.28 -0.03 6.69
C THR A 2 20.54 1.15 7.36
N ASN A 3 20.32 2.23 6.62
CA ASN A 3 19.57 3.40 7.10
C ASN A 3 18.18 3.39 6.42
N ILE A 4 17.11 3.37 7.21
CA ILE A 4 15.73 3.23 6.73
C ILE A 4 14.93 4.46 7.11
N ALA A 5 14.24 5.03 6.13
CA ALA A 5 13.19 6.02 6.33
C ALA A 5 11.82 5.29 6.23
N ALA A 6 11.08 5.22 7.32
CA ALA A 6 9.69 4.76 7.31
C ALA A 6 8.75 5.94 7.08
N VAL A 7 7.83 5.81 6.16
CA VAL A 7 6.80 6.79 5.86
C VAL A 7 5.46 6.23 6.31
N VAL A 8 4.83 6.90 7.27
CA VAL A 8 3.48 6.60 7.77
C VAL A 8 2.57 7.75 7.37
N LEU A 9 1.58 7.48 6.53
CA LEU A 9 0.67 8.50 6.00
C LEU A 9 -0.64 8.51 6.77
N ASN A 10 -1.00 9.62 7.38
CA ASN A 10 -2.27 9.81 8.07
C ASN A 10 -3.24 10.71 7.30
N TRP A 11 -4.52 10.39 7.37
CA TRP A 11 -5.62 11.27 7.01
C TRP A 11 -6.84 11.00 7.90
N ASN A 12 -7.13 11.93 8.85
CA ASN A 12 -8.30 11.87 9.75
C ASN A 12 -8.42 10.57 10.57
N LYS A 13 -7.31 9.99 11.05
CA LYS A 13 -7.30 8.75 11.84
C LYS A 13 -6.18 8.77 12.90
N PRO A 14 -6.18 9.76 13.82
CA PRO A 14 -5.04 9.97 14.71
C PRO A 14 -4.77 8.81 15.66
N GLU A 15 -5.80 8.17 16.23
CA GLU A 15 -5.63 7.07 17.18
C GLU A 15 -4.96 5.86 16.54
N LEU A 16 -5.49 5.41 15.38
CA LEU A 16 -4.90 4.29 14.62
C LEU A 16 -3.46 4.58 14.23
N THR A 17 -3.20 5.82 13.80
CA THR A 17 -1.85 6.25 13.41
C THR A 17 -0.90 6.25 14.60
N ILE A 18 -1.34 6.69 15.75
CA ILE A 18 -0.56 6.66 16.99
C ILE A 18 -0.22 5.22 17.37
N ASP A 19 -1.21 4.32 17.36
CA ASP A 19 -1.01 2.91 17.69
C ASP A 19 -0.01 2.25 16.73
N SER A 20 -0.12 2.55 15.44
CA SER A 20 0.80 2.07 14.41
C SER A 20 2.22 2.56 14.65
N VAL A 21 2.42 3.88 14.80
CA VAL A 21 3.74 4.47 15.05
C VAL A 21 4.35 3.96 16.35
N ASP A 22 3.56 3.86 17.42
CA ASP A 22 4.03 3.34 18.72
C ASP A 22 4.43 1.86 18.63
N SER A 23 3.77 1.07 17.78
CA SER A 23 4.17 -0.32 17.51
C SER A 23 5.51 -0.39 16.75
N ILE A 24 5.72 0.50 15.78
CA ILE A 24 6.97 0.60 15.01
C ILE A 24 8.14 1.07 15.89
N LEU A 25 7.90 1.96 16.84
CA LEU A 25 8.93 2.42 17.78
C LEU A 25 9.45 1.32 18.71
N LYS A 26 8.68 0.25 18.92
CA LYS A 26 9.04 -0.89 19.80
C LYS A 26 9.79 -2.03 19.13
N ILE A 27 10.08 -1.93 17.84
CA ILE A 27 10.75 -3.02 17.10
C ILE A 27 12.22 -3.21 17.47
N ASP A 28 12.74 -4.41 17.27
CA ASP A 28 14.17 -4.71 17.33
C ASP A 28 14.91 -4.04 16.17
N GLN A 29 15.69 -3.00 16.48
CA GLN A 29 16.46 -2.23 15.49
C GLN A 29 17.91 -2.71 15.35
N SER A 30 18.23 -3.92 15.85
CA SER A 30 19.57 -4.48 15.70
C SER A 30 19.92 -4.70 14.22
N GLY A 31 20.97 -4.06 13.72
CA GLY A 31 21.47 -4.19 12.36
C GLY A 31 21.05 -3.07 11.39
N PHE A 32 20.18 -2.15 11.78
CA PHE A 32 19.79 -0.99 10.97
C PHE A 32 19.48 0.23 11.85
N LYS A 33 19.39 1.41 11.21
CA LYS A 33 18.85 2.64 11.82
C LYS A 33 17.53 2.96 11.18
N LEU A 34 16.55 3.39 11.99
CA LEU A 34 15.20 3.74 11.55
C LEU A 34 14.88 5.18 11.95
N LYS A 35 14.36 5.95 11.00
CA LYS A 35 13.70 7.24 11.21
C LYS A 35 12.27 7.13 10.66
N ILE A 36 11.29 7.59 11.43
CA ILE A 36 9.88 7.57 11.06
C ILE A 36 9.48 8.98 10.63
N PHE A 37 8.90 9.11 9.46
CA PHE A 37 8.27 10.32 8.94
C PHE A 37 6.76 10.11 8.97
N LEU A 38 6.15 10.73 9.99
CA LEU A 38 4.70 10.72 10.16
C LEU A 38 4.13 11.90 9.37
N VAL A 39 3.51 11.59 8.24
CA VAL A 39 2.97 12.59 7.30
C VAL A 39 1.47 12.75 7.54
N ASP A 40 1.07 13.90 8.02
CA ASP A 40 -0.33 14.30 8.04
C ASP A 40 -0.73 14.84 6.67
N ASN A 41 -1.59 14.10 5.97
CA ASN A 41 -1.96 14.36 4.58
C ASN A 41 -3.15 15.34 4.46
N GLY A 42 -3.04 16.48 5.15
CA GLY A 42 -4.07 17.52 5.13
C GLY A 42 -5.33 17.10 5.87
N SER A 43 -5.18 16.54 7.06
CA SER A 43 -6.33 16.20 7.92
C SER A 43 -7.11 17.43 8.32
N SER A 44 -8.42 17.28 8.47
CA SER A 44 -9.35 18.32 8.93
C SER A 44 -9.70 18.22 10.41
N ASP A 45 -9.23 17.15 11.07
CA ASP A 45 -9.37 16.92 12.51
C ASP A 45 -8.12 17.41 13.28
N ASN A 46 -8.01 17.05 14.56
CA ASN A 46 -6.89 17.43 15.40
C ASN A 46 -5.63 16.54 15.26
N SER A 47 -5.56 15.71 14.22
CA SER A 47 -4.46 14.74 14.00
C SER A 47 -3.08 15.38 14.12
N LEU A 48 -2.84 16.46 13.36
CA LEU A 48 -1.53 17.12 13.31
C LEU A 48 -1.06 17.64 14.67
N GLU A 49 -1.98 18.24 15.44
CA GLU A 49 -1.67 18.76 16.77
C GLU A 49 -1.32 17.64 17.75
N LEU A 50 -2.13 16.56 17.76
CA LEU A 50 -1.88 15.37 18.58
C LEU A 50 -0.51 14.74 18.28
N PHE A 51 -0.15 14.61 17.02
CA PHE A 51 1.14 14.04 16.63
C PHE A 51 2.31 14.93 17.07
N ARG A 52 2.20 16.24 16.85
CA ARG A 52 3.23 17.21 17.29
C ARG A 52 3.43 17.20 18.79
N GLN A 53 2.34 17.15 19.56
CA GLN A 53 2.40 17.06 21.01
C GLN A 53 3.02 15.74 21.47
N LYS A 54 2.53 14.60 20.94
CA LYS A 54 2.94 13.27 21.37
C LYS A 54 4.41 12.99 21.07
N TYR A 55 4.88 13.35 19.88
CA TYR A 55 6.23 13.00 19.42
C TYR A 55 7.24 14.14 19.54
N LYS A 56 6.91 15.25 20.21
CA LYS A 56 7.76 16.45 20.37
C LYS A 56 9.18 16.14 20.82
N SER A 57 9.34 15.22 21.78
CA SER A 57 10.64 14.85 22.36
C SER A 57 11.22 13.56 21.78
N ASN A 58 10.58 12.96 20.80
CA ASN A 58 11.04 11.72 20.20
C ASN A 58 11.89 12.00 18.94
N SER A 59 13.21 11.92 19.07
CA SER A 59 14.15 12.19 17.97
C SER A 59 14.00 11.20 16.79
N GLN A 60 13.35 10.06 16.99
CA GLN A 60 13.15 9.03 15.96
C GLN A 60 11.91 9.32 15.09
N VAL A 61 11.00 10.18 15.51
CA VAL A 61 9.80 10.56 14.74
C VAL A 61 9.91 12.00 14.29
N GLU A 62 9.63 12.23 13.02
CA GLU A 62 9.46 13.57 12.45
C GLU A 62 8.03 13.72 11.91
N VAL A 63 7.30 14.68 12.45
CA VAL A 63 5.94 14.99 12.01
C VAL A 63 5.99 16.03 10.90
N VAL A 64 5.42 15.67 9.75
CA VAL A 64 5.37 16.52 8.54
C VAL A 64 3.92 16.68 8.12
N ALA A 65 3.54 17.81 7.56
CA ALA A 65 2.17 18.05 7.09
C ALA A 65 2.15 18.48 5.63
N THR A 66 1.13 18.04 4.92
CA THR A 66 0.76 18.58 3.61
C THR A 66 -0.35 19.63 3.78
N ASN A 67 -0.55 20.49 2.78
CA ASN A 67 -1.58 21.53 2.85
C ASN A 67 -2.99 21.00 2.51
N SER A 68 -3.10 19.81 1.94
CA SER A 68 -4.35 19.19 1.51
C SER A 68 -4.16 17.69 1.32
N ASN A 69 -5.27 16.96 1.20
CA ASN A 69 -5.22 15.53 0.88
C ASN A 69 -4.72 15.29 -0.55
N LEU A 70 -3.50 14.81 -0.66
CA LEU A 70 -2.81 14.48 -1.92
C LEU A 70 -3.06 13.03 -2.38
N GLY A 71 -3.91 12.28 -1.69
CA GLY A 71 -4.09 10.85 -1.87
C GLY A 71 -2.93 10.03 -1.31
N PHE A 72 -3.00 8.72 -1.48
CA PHE A 72 -1.93 7.83 -1.04
C PHE A 72 -0.61 8.10 -1.79
N VAL A 73 -0.70 8.24 -3.10
CA VAL A 73 0.45 8.47 -3.98
C VAL A 73 1.13 9.80 -3.68
N GLY A 74 0.37 10.89 -3.75
CA GLY A 74 0.94 12.23 -3.56
C GLY A 74 1.47 12.45 -2.14
N GLY A 75 0.79 11.92 -1.12
CA GLY A 75 1.22 12.01 0.27
C GLY A 75 2.56 11.30 0.53
N ASN A 76 2.74 10.09 -0.03
CA ASN A 76 4.01 9.38 0.05
C ASN A 76 5.09 10.09 -0.78
N ASN A 77 4.80 10.46 -2.02
CA ASN A 77 5.76 11.14 -2.87
C ASN A 77 6.24 12.48 -2.29
N PHE A 78 5.35 13.24 -1.63
CA PHE A 78 5.68 14.51 -1.00
C PHE A 78 6.90 14.41 -0.08
N ILE A 79 6.96 13.37 0.74
CA ILE A 79 8.10 13.17 1.64
C ILE A 79 9.26 12.45 0.94
N LEU A 80 8.99 11.50 0.04
CA LEU A 80 10.01 10.75 -0.68
C LEU A 80 10.89 11.65 -1.56
N TYR A 81 10.35 12.69 -2.22
CA TYR A 81 11.12 13.68 -2.98
C TYR A 81 12.16 14.43 -2.14
N ARG A 82 11.86 14.64 -0.86
CA ARG A 82 12.83 15.20 0.08
C ARG A 82 13.86 14.16 0.49
N LEU A 83 13.39 12.98 0.93
CA LEU A 83 14.22 11.95 1.55
C LEU A 83 15.19 11.26 0.59
N ILE A 84 14.89 11.25 -0.72
CA ILE A 84 15.81 10.70 -1.73
C ILE A 84 17.13 11.49 -1.81
N LYS A 85 17.17 12.72 -1.33
CA LYS A 85 18.37 13.56 -1.26
C LYS A 85 19.24 13.24 -0.04
N ASP A 86 18.65 12.57 0.98
CA ASP A 86 19.33 12.18 2.21
C ASP A 86 20.04 10.82 2.07
N LYS A 87 20.73 10.39 3.13
CA LYS A 87 21.57 9.16 3.12
C LYS A 87 20.79 7.89 3.53
N TYR A 88 19.49 7.81 3.21
CA TYR A 88 18.73 6.56 3.43
C TYR A 88 19.02 5.56 2.32
N SER A 89 19.26 4.31 2.71
CA SER A 89 19.50 3.21 1.76
C SER A 89 18.20 2.50 1.35
N HIS A 90 17.19 2.56 2.23
CA HIS A 90 15.88 1.96 2.01
C HIS A 90 14.76 2.86 2.52
N PHE A 91 13.59 2.70 1.93
CA PHE A 91 12.36 3.38 2.31
C PHE A 91 11.30 2.34 2.63
N LEU A 92 10.66 2.48 3.78
CA LEU A 92 9.53 1.64 4.17
C LEU A 92 8.25 2.48 4.04
N LEU A 93 7.43 2.17 3.04
CA LEU A 93 6.05 2.67 3.00
C LEU A 93 5.22 1.75 3.87
N ILE A 94 4.48 2.30 4.81
CA ILE A 94 3.66 1.52 5.73
C ILE A 94 2.39 2.28 6.10
N ASN A 95 1.25 1.62 6.01
CA ASN A 95 -0.04 2.20 6.35
C ASN A 95 -0.12 2.57 7.84
N ASN A 96 -0.99 3.52 8.15
CA ASN A 96 -1.23 4.01 9.50
C ASN A 96 -2.20 3.15 10.33
N ASP A 97 -2.73 2.09 9.77
CA ASP A 97 -3.66 1.16 10.40
C ASP A 97 -3.11 -0.27 10.50
N VAL A 98 -1.81 -0.35 10.81
CA VAL A 98 -1.12 -1.63 11.01
C VAL A 98 -0.47 -1.71 12.39
N LEU A 99 -0.40 -2.90 12.94
CA LEU A 99 0.43 -3.24 14.10
C LEU A 99 1.53 -4.19 13.65
N VAL A 100 2.74 -4.05 14.19
CA VAL A 100 3.90 -4.80 13.70
C VAL A 100 4.49 -5.74 14.74
N ASP A 101 4.97 -6.90 14.28
CA ASP A 101 5.79 -7.78 15.09
C ASP A 101 7.14 -7.12 15.39
N PRO A 102 7.71 -7.25 16.60
CA PRO A 102 8.99 -6.66 16.96
C PRO A 102 10.15 -6.98 16.01
N HIS A 103 10.10 -8.09 15.30
CA HIS A 103 11.17 -8.54 14.41
C HIS A 103 10.86 -8.34 12.92
N PHE A 104 9.68 -7.78 12.56
CA PHE A 104 9.25 -7.72 11.16
C PHE A 104 10.25 -7.03 10.26
N LEU A 105 10.73 -5.83 10.66
CA LEU A 105 11.64 -5.06 9.83
C LEU A 105 13.03 -5.69 9.74
N LYS A 106 13.52 -6.27 10.84
CA LYS A 106 14.76 -7.04 10.86
C LYS A 106 14.69 -8.23 9.88
N ASN A 107 13.55 -8.92 9.83
CA ASN A 107 13.33 -10.03 8.92
C ASN A 107 13.24 -9.57 7.45
N LEU A 108 12.67 -8.41 7.17
CA LEU A 108 12.72 -7.81 5.83
C LEU A 108 14.17 -7.44 5.46
N VAL A 109 14.91 -6.75 6.34
CA VAL A 109 16.28 -6.27 6.11
C VAL A 109 17.25 -7.40 5.79
N LYS A 110 17.11 -8.58 6.42
CA LYS A 110 17.93 -9.77 6.11
C LYS A 110 17.88 -10.16 4.64
N ASN A 111 16.79 -9.85 3.94
CA ASN A 111 16.55 -10.25 2.56
C ASN A 111 16.92 -9.15 1.53
N THR A 112 17.30 -7.93 1.98
CA THR A 112 17.68 -6.82 1.09
C THR A 112 18.90 -7.07 0.20
N PRO A 113 19.87 -7.94 0.55
CA PRO A 113 20.96 -8.27 -0.36
C PRO A 113 20.49 -8.96 -1.66
N LYS A 114 19.38 -9.70 -1.60
CA LYS A 114 18.84 -10.45 -2.75
C LYS A 114 17.71 -9.70 -3.46
N TYR A 115 16.86 -8.98 -2.71
CA TYR A 115 15.63 -8.38 -3.21
C TYR A 115 15.61 -6.87 -2.96
N GLN A 116 15.10 -6.11 -3.92
CA GLN A 116 15.03 -4.66 -3.86
C GLN A 116 13.66 -4.15 -3.39
N LEU A 117 12.61 -4.98 -3.50
CA LEU A 117 11.29 -4.72 -2.96
C LEU A 117 10.87 -5.91 -2.09
N LEU A 118 10.39 -5.63 -0.88
CA LEU A 118 10.03 -6.67 0.09
C LEU A 118 8.74 -6.29 0.81
N SER A 119 7.84 -7.25 0.97
CA SER A 119 6.61 -7.09 1.74
C SER A 119 6.46 -8.24 2.75
N PRO A 120 5.95 -7.98 3.96
CA PRO A 120 5.76 -8.99 4.99
C PRO A 120 4.52 -9.86 4.73
N LYS A 121 4.37 -10.93 5.53
CA LYS A 121 3.10 -11.59 5.77
C LYS A 121 2.19 -10.63 6.54
N ILE A 122 1.01 -10.38 6.01
CA ILE A 122 0.04 -9.49 6.64
C ILE A 122 -1.18 -10.31 7.05
N TYR A 123 -1.53 -10.24 8.33
CA TYR A 123 -2.76 -10.80 8.86
C TYR A 123 -3.82 -9.72 9.02
N PHE A 124 -5.07 -10.10 9.06
CA PHE A 124 -6.08 -9.24 9.67
C PHE A 124 -5.77 -9.09 11.16
N ALA A 125 -5.92 -7.88 11.70
CA ALA A 125 -5.95 -7.70 13.14
C ALA A 125 -7.15 -8.45 13.74
N PRO A 126 -7.04 -9.00 14.96
CA PRO A 126 -8.12 -9.77 15.57
C PRO A 126 -9.44 -8.98 15.64
N GLY A 127 -10.49 -9.50 15.05
CA GLY A 127 -11.82 -8.88 14.98
C GLY A 127 -12.06 -7.97 13.77
N TYR A 128 -11.05 -7.84 12.87
CA TYR A 128 -11.15 -7.08 11.62
C TYR A 128 -11.16 -7.98 10.37
N GLU A 129 -11.28 -9.29 10.55
CA GLU A 129 -11.41 -10.27 9.46
C GLU A 129 -12.71 -9.99 8.66
N PHE A 130 -12.71 -10.22 7.34
CA PHE A 130 -13.90 -10.01 6.49
C PHE A 130 -15.11 -10.79 6.97
N HIS A 131 -14.89 -12.00 7.50
CA HIS A 131 -15.92 -12.91 8.01
C HIS A 131 -15.59 -13.29 9.45
N ALA A 132 -15.52 -12.31 10.36
CA ALA A 132 -15.08 -12.48 11.75
C ALA A 132 -15.82 -13.59 12.53
N ASP A 133 -17.07 -13.89 12.17
CA ASP A 133 -17.89 -14.95 12.80
C ASP A 133 -17.49 -16.36 12.33
N ARG A 134 -16.72 -16.47 11.24
CA ARG A 134 -16.23 -17.74 10.69
C ARG A 134 -15.08 -18.32 11.50
N TYR A 135 -14.39 -17.49 12.27
CA TYR A 135 -13.12 -17.84 12.91
C TYR A 135 -13.26 -17.94 14.42
N SER A 136 -12.66 -19.00 15.00
CA SER A 136 -12.55 -19.17 16.44
C SER A 136 -11.62 -18.09 17.05
N LYS A 137 -11.70 -17.87 18.37
CA LYS A 137 -10.81 -16.93 19.09
C LYS A 137 -9.33 -17.24 18.90
N LYS A 138 -8.95 -18.52 18.69
CA LYS A 138 -7.55 -18.94 18.47
C LYS A 138 -7.06 -18.66 17.05
N GLU A 139 -7.98 -18.54 16.10
CA GLU A 139 -7.67 -18.28 14.69
C GLU A 139 -7.65 -16.79 14.37
N LYS A 140 -8.38 -15.96 15.12
CA LYS A 140 -8.36 -14.50 14.98
C LYS A 140 -6.94 -13.97 15.16
N GLY A 141 -6.53 -13.06 14.27
CA GLY A 141 -5.14 -12.57 14.20
C GLY A 141 -4.16 -13.54 13.52
N ARG A 142 -4.64 -14.70 13.01
CA ARG A 142 -3.91 -15.63 12.16
C ARG A 142 -4.60 -15.82 10.80
N VAL A 143 -5.62 -15.04 10.52
CA VAL A 143 -6.27 -15.00 9.20
C VAL A 143 -5.45 -14.10 8.29
N ILE A 144 -5.03 -14.62 7.16
CA ILE A 144 -4.14 -13.94 6.23
C ILE A 144 -4.92 -12.85 5.48
N TRP A 145 -4.37 -11.65 5.44
CA TRP A 145 -4.79 -10.57 4.55
C TRP A 145 -3.95 -10.57 3.27
N PHE A 146 -2.62 -10.85 3.38
CA PHE A 146 -1.71 -10.86 2.25
C PHE A 146 -0.52 -11.79 2.47
N ALA A 147 -0.30 -12.71 1.53
CA ALA A 147 0.87 -13.57 1.43
C ALA A 147 1.51 -13.49 0.02
N GLY A 148 1.52 -12.29 -0.56
CA GLY A 148 1.92 -12.02 -1.95
C GLY A 148 0.74 -11.67 -2.83
N GLY A 149 1.00 -11.05 -3.97
CA GLY A 149 -0.01 -10.64 -4.94
C GLY A 149 0.06 -11.43 -6.24
N LYS A 150 -1.11 -11.76 -6.80
CA LYS A 150 -1.28 -12.33 -8.14
C LYS A 150 -2.16 -11.46 -8.99
N PHE A 151 -1.93 -11.48 -10.29
CA PHE A 151 -2.69 -10.70 -11.25
C PHE A 151 -3.39 -11.60 -12.27
N ASP A 152 -4.71 -11.45 -12.39
CA ASP A 152 -5.46 -11.98 -13.53
C ASP A 152 -5.31 -10.99 -14.69
N TRP A 153 -4.41 -11.31 -15.61
CA TRP A 153 -4.07 -10.45 -16.74
C TRP A 153 -5.15 -10.40 -17.82
N ASP A 154 -6.02 -11.40 -17.89
CA ASP A 154 -7.14 -11.41 -18.84
C ASP A 154 -8.23 -10.42 -18.42
N ASN A 155 -8.43 -10.25 -17.12
CA ASN A 155 -9.44 -9.36 -16.55
C ASN A 155 -8.85 -8.11 -15.89
N VAL A 156 -7.53 -8.02 -15.72
CA VAL A 156 -6.81 -6.94 -15.04
C VAL A 156 -7.31 -6.75 -13.60
N TYR A 157 -7.29 -7.84 -12.82
CA TYR A 157 -7.60 -7.83 -11.40
C TYR A 157 -6.42 -8.37 -10.59
N GLY A 158 -6.01 -7.61 -9.58
CA GLY A 158 -5.08 -8.07 -8.55
C GLY A 158 -5.83 -8.81 -7.44
N SER A 159 -5.23 -9.88 -6.94
CA SER A 159 -5.71 -10.62 -5.78
C SER A 159 -4.57 -10.88 -4.80
N HIS A 160 -4.90 -10.93 -3.52
CA HIS A 160 -3.97 -11.32 -2.48
C HIS A 160 -3.96 -12.85 -2.33
N ILE A 161 -2.77 -13.44 -2.35
CA ILE A 161 -2.58 -14.87 -2.09
C ILE A 161 -2.94 -15.13 -0.64
N GLY A 162 -3.72 -16.18 -0.38
CA GLY A 162 -4.10 -16.63 0.97
C GLY A 162 -5.10 -15.74 1.69
N VAL A 163 -5.67 -14.72 1.04
CA VAL A 163 -6.64 -13.84 1.69
C VAL A 163 -7.82 -14.64 2.27
N ASP A 164 -8.22 -14.32 3.50
CA ASP A 164 -9.32 -14.98 4.23
C ASP A 164 -9.06 -16.46 4.60
N GLU A 165 -7.79 -16.92 4.50
CA GLU A 165 -7.36 -18.24 4.96
C GLU A 165 -6.72 -18.17 6.35
N VAL A 166 -6.96 -19.17 7.19
CA VAL A 166 -6.24 -19.33 8.45
C VAL A 166 -4.82 -19.82 8.16
N ASP A 167 -3.82 -19.10 8.69
CA ASP A 167 -2.42 -19.51 8.55
C ASP A 167 -2.12 -20.79 9.34
N ARG A 168 -1.76 -21.83 8.60
CA ARG A 168 -1.33 -23.15 9.08
C ARG A 168 0.10 -23.49 8.64
N GLY A 169 0.86 -22.47 8.17
CA GLY A 169 2.21 -22.63 7.61
C GLY A 169 2.25 -22.83 6.09
N GLN A 170 1.11 -22.78 5.39
CA GLN A 170 1.03 -23.00 3.94
C GLN A 170 1.74 -21.94 3.12
N TYR A 171 2.06 -20.79 3.72
CA TYR A 171 2.77 -19.67 3.07
C TYR A 171 4.06 -19.28 3.83
N ASP A 172 4.76 -20.25 4.44
CA ASP A 172 5.98 -20.01 5.23
C ASP A 172 7.27 -20.06 4.40
N GLN A 173 7.16 -19.96 3.07
CA GLN A 173 8.31 -19.88 2.19
C GLN A 173 8.38 -18.47 1.57
N ILE A 174 9.60 -17.94 1.40
CA ILE A 174 9.82 -16.71 0.63
C ILE A 174 9.31 -16.96 -0.78
N ASN A 175 8.44 -16.05 -1.25
CA ASN A 175 7.87 -16.15 -2.60
C ASN A 175 8.32 -14.95 -3.43
N ASP A 176 9.18 -15.19 -4.42
CA ASP A 176 9.64 -14.21 -5.41
C ASP A 176 8.94 -14.35 -6.78
N GLN A 177 7.95 -15.24 -6.88
CA GLN A 177 7.09 -15.42 -8.04
C GLN A 177 5.76 -14.66 -7.92
N VAL A 178 5.74 -13.61 -7.12
CA VAL A 178 4.58 -12.72 -6.97
C VAL A 178 4.49 -11.73 -8.12
N ASP A 179 3.27 -11.33 -8.47
CA ASP A 179 3.07 -10.33 -9.52
C ASP A 179 3.18 -8.90 -8.98
N PHE A 180 2.80 -8.69 -7.73
CA PHE A 180 2.96 -7.41 -7.04
C PHE A 180 3.13 -7.60 -5.52
N LEU A 181 3.61 -6.57 -4.87
CA LEU A 181 3.64 -6.39 -3.42
C LEU A 181 2.73 -5.21 -3.07
N THR A 182 2.11 -5.28 -1.90
CA THR A 182 1.13 -4.27 -1.48
C THR A 182 1.76 -3.03 -0.87
N GLY A 183 1.20 -1.86 -1.18
CA GLY A 183 1.55 -0.58 -0.56
C GLY A 183 1.22 -0.50 0.94
N CYS A 184 0.45 -1.46 1.47
CA CYS A 184 0.17 -1.52 2.91
C CYS A 184 1.47 -1.62 3.74
N CYS A 185 2.46 -2.41 3.30
CA CYS A 185 3.81 -2.43 3.88
C CYS A 185 4.82 -2.87 2.82
N LEU A 186 5.66 -1.95 2.37
CA LEU A 186 6.61 -2.16 1.28
C LEU A 186 7.97 -1.56 1.62
N LEU A 187 8.98 -2.41 1.81
CA LEU A 187 10.38 -1.98 1.95
C LEU A 187 11.02 -1.92 0.57
N ILE A 188 11.55 -0.75 0.21
CA ILE A 188 12.05 -0.43 -1.13
C ILE A 188 13.50 0.03 -1.03
N SER A 189 14.40 -0.57 -1.82
CA SER A 189 15.76 -0.09 -1.97
C SER A 189 15.78 1.27 -2.68
N ARG A 190 16.63 2.19 -2.22
CA ARG A 190 16.89 3.48 -2.86
C ARG A 190 17.11 3.39 -4.36
N ARG A 191 17.86 2.36 -4.82
CA ARG A 191 18.18 2.14 -6.23
C ARG A 191 16.95 2.03 -7.12
N VAL A 192 15.83 1.54 -6.57
CA VAL A 192 14.58 1.41 -7.32
C VAL A 192 14.05 2.81 -7.66
N PHE A 193 13.93 3.70 -6.67
CA PHE A 193 13.50 5.08 -6.92
C PHE A 193 14.43 5.85 -7.85
N GLU A 194 15.74 5.66 -7.72
CA GLU A 194 16.74 6.29 -8.59
C GLU A 194 16.60 5.83 -10.06
N LYS A 195 16.17 4.59 -10.29
CA LYS A 195 16.05 4.03 -11.65
C LYS A 195 14.69 4.26 -12.29
N ILE A 196 13.60 4.02 -11.55
CA ILE A 196 12.24 4.03 -12.11
C ILE A 196 11.37 5.20 -11.66
N GLY A 197 11.92 6.08 -10.81
CA GLY A 197 11.16 7.17 -10.19
C GLY A 197 10.25 6.71 -9.05
N PHE A 198 9.34 7.58 -8.66
CA PHE A 198 8.44 7.40 -7.52
C PHE A 198 7.12 6.73 -7.92
N LEU A 199 6.13 6.71 -7.02
CA LEU A 199 4.78 6.27 -7.35
C LEU A 199 4.18 7.19 -8.44
N ASP A 200 3.43 6.63 -9.39
CA ASP A 200 2.85 7.45 -10.48
C ASP A 200 1.61 8.21 -9.97
N GLU A 201 1.71 9.53 -9.93
CA GLU A 201 0.66 10.42 -9.42
C GLU A 201 -0.67 10.36 -10.20
N LYS A 202 -0.67 9.76 -11.40
CA LYS A 202 -1.92 9.51 -12.13
C LYS A 202 -2.90 8.63 -11.36
N PHE A 203 -2.39 7.75 -10.47
CA PHE A 203 -3.24 6.82 -9.71
C PHE A 203 -4.00 7.47 -8.55
N PHE A 204 -3.43 8.39 -7.82
CA PHE A 204 -3.94 8.96 -6.56
C PHE A 204 -4.03 7.93 -5.44
N MET A 205 -4.74 6.81 -5.64
CA MET A 205 -4.84 5.62 -4.79
C MET A 205 -5.39 4.43 -5.58
N TYR A 206 -5.05 3.21 -5.17
CA TYR A 206 -5.31 1.89 -5.78
C TYR A 206 -4.56 1.64 -7.10
N LEU A 207 -3.93 0.49 -7.16
CA LEU A 207 -3.08 -0.01 -8.24
C LEU A 207 -1.76 0.76 -8.46
N GLU A 208 -1.45 1.78 -7.65
CA GLU A 208 -0.15 2.45 -7.67
C GLU A 208 0.98 1.53 -7.25
N ASP A 209 0.70 0.63 -6.30
CA ASP A 209 1.65 -0.39 -5.83
C ASP A 209 1.89 -1.47 -6.89
N ALA A 210 0.84 -1.93 -7.55
CA ALA A 210 0.95 -2.85 -8.68
C ALA A 210 1.71 -2.21 -9.86
N ASP A 211 1.42 -0.94 -10.19
CA ASP A 211 2.16 -0.18 -11.23
C ASP A 211 3.65 -0.06 -10.86
N PHE A 212 3.95 0.30 -9.61
CA PHE A 212 5.32 0.42 -9.14
C PHE A 212 6.07 -0.91 -9.22
N CYS A 213 5.42 -2.01 -8.82
CA CYS A 213 5.97 -3.36 -8.93
C CYS A 213 6.21 -3.76 -10.39
N GLN A 214 5.28 -3.47 -11.31
CA GLN A 214 5.46 -3.77 -12.73
C GLN A 214 6.62 -2.95 -13.34
N ARG A 215 6.72 -1.65 -13.01
CA ARG A 215 7.88 -0.84 -13.45
C ARG A 215 9.19 -1.38 -12.89
N ALA A 216 9.21 -1.84 -11.65
CA ALA A 216 10.38 -2.46 -11.05
C ALA A 216 10.76 -3.77 -11.77
N LYS A 217 9.80 -4.66 -12.04
CA LYS A 217 10.03 -5.91 -12.80
C LYS A 217 10.59 -5.65 -14.20
N LEU A 218 10.05 -4.67 -14.91
CA LEU A 218 10.50 -4.27 -16.26
C LEU A 218 11.93 -3.68 -16.27
N ASN A 219 12.49 -3.34 -15.10
CA ASN A 219 13.85 -2.87 -14.91
C ASN A 219 14.71 -3.87 -14.12
N ASP A 220 14.37 -5.16 -14.16
CA ASP A 220 15.12 -6.29 -13.57
C ASP A 220 15.30 -6.24 -12.05
N PHE A 221 14.50 -5.45 -11.34
CA PHE A 221 14.47 -5.48 -9.88
C PHE A 221 13.72 -6.70 -9.36
N LYS A 222 14.32 -7.36 -8.38
CA LYS A 222 13.72 -8.52 -7.72
C LYS A 222 12.86 -8.09 -6.55
N MET A 223 11.71 -8.71 -6.43
CA MET A 223 10.80 -8.51 -5.30
C MET A 223 10.42 -9.83 -4.66
N ALA A 224 10.09 -9.79 -3.36
CA ALA A 224 9.64 -10.98 -2.65
C ALA A 224 8.69 -10.67 -1.49
N TYR A 225 7.78 -11.57 -1.27
CA TYR A 225 7.06 -11.75 -0.03
C TYR A 225 7.93 -12.51 0.98
N VAL A 226 7.96 -12.03 2.24
CA VAL A 226 8.81 -12.56 3.32
C VAL A 226 7.93 -13.02 4.48
N PRO A 227 7.74 -14.34 4.69
CA PRO A 227 6.79 -14.88 5.67
C PRO A 227 7.20 -14.65 7.14
N ASP A 228 8.51 -14.58 7.42
CA ASP A 228 9.02 -14.35 8.79
C ASP A 228 8.80 -12.90 9.27
N ALA A 229 8.61 -11.97 8.36
CA ALA A 229 8.17 -10.62 8.68
C ALA A 229 6.66 -10.61 8.81
N LYS A 230 6.12 -10.22 9.98
CA LYS A 230 4.67 -10.31 10.26
C LYS A 230 4.14 -8.97 10.72
N ILE A 231 2.97 -8.61 10.20
CA ILE A 231 2.20 -7.43 10.66
C ILE A 231 0.71 -7.75 10.67
N TRP A 232 -0.08 -6.93 11.35
CA TRP A 232 -1.54 -7.03 11.44
C TRP A 232 -2.18 -5.76 10.90
N HIS A 233 -3.08 -5.89 9.94
CA HIS A 233 -3.81 -4.80 9.34
C HIS A 233 -5.16 -4.60 10.04
N ILE A 234 -5.38 -3.42 10.61
CA ILE A 234 -6.63 -2.99 11.18
C ILE A 234 -7.48 -2.47 10.02
N ASN A 235 -8.16 -3.36 9.32
CA ASN A 235 -8.97 -3.01 8.16
C ASN A 235 -10.19 -2.17 8.59
N SER A 236 -9.95 -0.96 9.06
CA SER A 236 -10.97 -0.06 9.65
C SER A 236 -11.90 0.60 8.63
N GLY A 237 -11.80 0.20 7.35
CA GLY A 237 -12.74 0.60 6.31
C GLY A 237 -12.74 2.09 5.99
N SER A 238 -11.58 2.76 6.05
CA SER A 238 -11.43 4.13 5.49
C SER A 238 -11.79 4.18 4.00
N SER A 239 -11.79 3.02 3.34
CA SER A 239 -12.33 2.81 2.00
C SER A 239 -13.14 1.51 1.99
N LYS A 240 -14.43 1.57 2.34
CA LYS A 240 -15.32 0.41 2.24
C LYS A 240 -15.27 -0.15 0.82
N SER A 241 -14.90 -1.44 0.69
CA SER A 241 -15.01 -2.15 -0.59
C SER A 241 -16.41 -1.97 -1.17
N GLY A 242 -16.49 -1.53 -2.44
CA GLY A 242 -17.78 -1.22 -3.07
C GLY A 242 -18.34 0.18 -2.77
N GLY A 243 -17.69 0.98 -1.91
CA GLY A 243 -18.06 2.38 -1.72
C GLY A 243 -17.70 3.26 -2.94
N ASP A 244 -18.23 4.47 -2.98
CA ASP A 244 -18.11 5.39 -4.13
C ASP A 244 -16.64 5.71 -4.48
N LEU A 245 -15.81 5.98 -3.47
CA LEU A 245 -14.39 6.23 -3.64
C LEU A 245 -13.67 5.03 -4.28
N HIS A 246 -13.89 3.83 -3.72
CA HIS A 246 -13.33 2.59 -4.24
C HIS A 246 -13.78 2.34 -5.69
N ASN A 247 -15.08 2.48 -5.97
CA ASN A 247 -15.65 2.29 -7.29
C ASN A 247 -15.07 3.25 -8.32
N TYR A 248 -14.88 4.52 -7.97
CA TYR A 248 -14.31 5.52 -8.87
C TYR A 248 -12.86 5.23 -9.20
N PHE A 249 -12.00 5.18 -8.18
CA PHE A 249 -10.56 5.04 -8.42
C PHE A 249 -10.20 3.68 -8.98
N LEU A 250 -10.75 2.58 -8.45
CA LEU A 250 -10.44 1.25 -8.94
C LEU A 250 -10.86 1.07 -10.41
N THR A 251 -12.04 1.56 -10.80
CA THR A 251 -12.51 1.46 -12.19
C THR A 251 -11.61 2.26 -13.14
N ARG A 252 -11.29 3.53 -12.80
CA ARG A 252 -10.40 4.36 -13.63
C ARG A 252 -9.01 3.78 -13.72
N ASN A 253 -8.46 3.39 -12.59
CA ASN A 253 -7.07 2.94 -12.50
C ASN A 253 -6.87 1.54 -13.09
N ARG A 254 -7.89 0.68 -13.05
CA ARG A 254 -7.88 -0.62 -13.76
C ARG A 254 -7.74 -0.41 -15.26
N LEU A 255 -8.46 0.54 -15.84
CA LEU A 255 -8.29 0.91 -17.24
C LEU A 255 -6.88 1.45 -17.51
N LEU A 256 -6.39 2.40 -16.68
CA LEU A 256 -5.04 2.95 -16.82
C LEU A 256 -3.96 1.86 -16.76
N PHE A 257 -4.02 0.97 -15.79
CA PHE A 257 -3.09 -0.13 -15.60
C PHE A 257 -3.18 -1.14 -16.75
N GLY A 258 -4.38 -1.55 -17.13
CA GLY A 258 -4.60 -2.50 -18.22
C GLY A 258 -4.10 -1.97 -19.58
N PHE A 259 -4.34 -0.69 -19.86
CA PHE A 259 -3.82 -0.08 -21.10
C PHE A 259 -2.31 0.05 -21.12
N ARG A 260 -1.64 0.06 -19.97
CA ARG A 260 -0.17 0.05 -19.91
C ARG A 260 0.40 -1.33 -20.14
N TYR A 261 -0.12 -2.34 -19.45
CA TYR A 261 0.59 -3.61 -19.25
C TYR A 261 -0.11 -4.83 -19.87
N ALA A 262 -1.42 -4.78 -20.09
CA ALA A 262 -2.15 -5.93 -20.60
C ALA A 262 -1.93 -6.18 -22.10
N SER A 263 -2.25 -7.39 -22.55
CA SER A 263 -2.22 -7.78 -23.96
C SER A 263 -3.21 -6.93 -24.80
N LEU A 264 -2.99 -6.87 -26.12
CA LEU A 264 -3.91 -6.18 -27.02
C LEU A 264 -5.34 -6.74 -26.93
N ARG A 265 -5.49 -8.07 -26.81
CA ARG A 265 -6.78 -8.74 -26.62
C ARG A 265 -7.48 -8.21 -25.38
N THR A 266 -6.77 -8.16 -24.25
CA THR A 266 -7.30 -7.64 -22.97
C THR A 266 -7.66 -6.16 -23.07
N LYS A 267 -6.85 -5.35 -23.74
CA LYS A 267 -7.18 -3.92 -23.98
C LYS A 267 -8.49 -3.76 -24.75
N LEU A 268 -8.70 -4.54 -25.80
CA LEU A 268 -9.96 -4.53 -26.56
C LEU A 268 -11.16 -4.98 -25.71
N ALA A 269 -10.96 -6.01 -24.84
CA ALA A 269 -11.98 -6.46 -23.90
C ALA A 269 -12.34 -5.34 -22.88
N LEU A 270 -11.36 -4.64 -22.34
CA LEU A 270 -11.58 -3.50 -21.44
C LEU A 270 -12.35 -2.35 -22.10
N ILE A 271 -12.08 -2.05 -23.39
CA ILE A 271 -12.86 -1.06 -24.14
C ILE A 271 -14.32 -1.50 -24.25
N LYS A 272 -14.55 -2.76 -24.70
CA LYS A 272 -15.90 -3.30 -24.82
C LYS A 272 -16.65 -3.26 -23.49
N GLU A 273 -15.99 -3.72 -22.41
CA GLU A 273 -16.55 -3.71 -21.06
C GLU A 273 -16.92 -2.29 -20.62
N SER A 274 -16.02 -1.32 -20.81
CA SER A 274 -16.26 0.07 -20.41
C SER A 274 -17.44 0.69 -21.14
N VAL A 275 -17.63 0.40 -22.44
CA VAL A 275 -18.80 0.85 -23.20
C VAL A 275 -20.10 0.22 -22.63
N VAL A 276 -20.08 -1.09 -22.38
CA VAL A 276 -21.25 -1.76 -21.79
C VAL A 276 -21.58 -1.19 -20.40
N GLN A 277 -20.58 -0.92 -19.57
CA GLN A 277 -20.78 -0.33 -18.25
C GLN A 277 -21.33 1.10 -18.32
N LEU A 278 -20.89 1.91 -19.27
CA LEU A 278 -21.43 3.27 -19.48
C LEU A 278 -22.90 3.27 -19.85
N LEU A 279 -23.36 2.28 -20.63
CA LEU A 279 -24.75 2.15 -21.09
C LEU A 279 -25.65 1.47 -20.04
N ASN A 280 -25.09 0.67 -19.14
CA ASN A 280 -25.87 -0.07 -18.13
C ASN A 280 -26.36 0.89 -17.01
N PRO A 281 -27.68 1.04 -16.80
CA PRO A 281 -28.23 1.92 -15.75
C PRO A 281 -27.89 1.46 -14.33
N SER A 282 -27.64 0.16 -14.11
CA SER A 282 -27.31 -0.40 -12.80
C SER A 282 -25.88 -0.12 -12.31
N ILE A 283 -25.00 0.37 -13.18
CA ILE A 283 -23.63 0.74 -12.81
C ILE A 283 -23.63 2.09 -12.08
N SER A 284 -22.87 2.16 -10.97
CA SER A 284 -22.84 3.37 -10.14
C SER A 284 -22.36 4.60 -10.92
N LYS A 285 -22.86 5.78 -10.51
CA LYS A 285 -22.41 7.07 -11.06
C LYS A 285 -20.89 7.19 -11.03
N TRP A 286 -20.25 6.74 -9.94
CA TRP A 286 -18.81 6.89 -9.74
C TRP A 286 -17.99 5.95 -10.61
N GLN A 287 -18.45 4.72 -10.87
CA GLN A 287 -17.82 3.84 -11.86
C GLN A 287 -17.87 4.46 -13.26
N LYS A 288 -19.05 4.96 -13.67
CA LYS A 288 -19.19 5.65 -14.96
C LYS A 288 -18.30 6.91 -15.06
N THR A 289 -18.18 7.66 -13.96
CA THR A 289 -17.30 8.82 -13.91
C THR A 289 -15.84 8.41 -14.04
N GLY A 290 -15.42 7.34 -13.36
CA GLY A 290 -14.06 6.80 -13.49
C GLY A 290 -13.72 6.36 -14.91
N ILE A 291 -14.66 5.70 -15.63
CA ILE A 291 -14.48 5.35 -17.05
C ILE A 291 -14.30 6.61 -17.90
N LYS A 292 -15.18 7.60 -17.73
CA LYS A 292 -15.08 8.88 -18.49
C LYS A 292 -13.76 9.57 -18.22
N ASP A 293 -13.36 9.68 -16.96
CA ASP A 293 -12.11 10.35 -16.57
C ASP A 293 -10.88 9.65 -17.16
N PHE A 294 -10.89 8.31 -17.29
CA PHE A 294 -9.84 7.60 -18.00
C PHE A 294 -9.76 8.03 -19.47
N TYR A 295 -10.86 8.03 -20.21
CA TYR A 295 -10.86 8.41 -21.63
C TYR A 295 -10.55 9.88 -21.86
N PHE A 296 -10.97 10.77 -20.94
CA PHE A 296 -10.65 12.20 -21.00
C PHE A 296 -9.31 12.55 -20.32
N GLN A 297 -8.51 11.54 -19.92
CA GLN A 297 -7.20 11.71 -19.29
C GLN A 297 -7.21 12.57 -18.02
N LYS A 298 -8.32 12.55 -17.28
CA LYS A 298 -8.44 13.21 -15.98
C LYS A 298 -7.91 12.29 -14.89
N PHE A 299 -6.62 12.37 -14.63
CA PHE A 299 -5.90 11.55 -13.67
C PHE A 299 -5.71 12.27 -12.32
N ASN A 300 -4.89 11.68 -11.43
CA ASN A 300 -4.72 12.09 -10.04
C ASN A 300 -6.07 12.07 -9.30
N LYS A 301 -6.47 13.12 -8.59
CA LYS A 301 -7.78 13.21 -7.95
C LYS A 301 -8.94 13.14 -8.97
N GLY A 302 -8.72 13.58 -10.20
CA GLY A 302 -9.70 13.57 -11.29
C GLY A 302 -10.96 14.35 -10.95
N SER A 303 -12.13 13.76 -11.23
CA SER A 303 -13.44 14.33 -10.89
C SER A 303 -13.93 13.94 -9.50
N TRP A 304 -13.13 13.27 -8.69
CA TRP A 304 -13.46 12.97 -7.28
C TRP A 304 -13.40 14.26 -6.45
N GLN A 305 -14.47 14.52 -5.66
CA GLN A 305 -14.61 15.74 -4.84
C GLN A 305 -14.14 15.53 -3.41
#